data_6ac922a831ad81edc510cb12d1ff5bee
#
_entry.id   6ac922a831ad81edc510cb12d1ff5bee
#
_cell.length_a   1.000
_cell.length_b   1.000
_cell.length_c   1.000
_cell.angle_alpha   90.00
_cell.angle_beta   90.00
_cell.angle_gamma   90.00
#
_symmetry.space_group_name_H-M   'P 1'
#
loop_
_entity.id
_entity.type
_entity.pdbx_description
1 polymer ?
#
loop_
_entity_poly.entity_id
_entity_poly.type
_entity_poly.pdbx_seq_one_letter_code
_entity_poly.pdbx_strand_id
1 'polypeptide(L)'
;MHGHIGGEDQGADWDYVFRLWLAHGVTTVREPSGRGIAYATDLKKRSVNNEIIAPRVLAYTGFGQGSKKPITTPEQAREWVQQNAKNGADGIKFFGAEPEIMKAALDENKKLGLRSACHHAQMSVARWNVLHSARAGLTTMEHWY
;
A
#
# COMPACT_ATOMS: atom_id res chain seq x y z
N MET A 1 -5.07 11.04 -0.31
CA MET A 1 -4.57 11.06 1.09
C MET A 1 -4.14 9.66 1.50
N HIS A 2 -3.09 9.53 2.29
CA HIS A 2 -2.70 8.31 2.98
C HIS A 2 -3.53 8.20 4.27
N GLY A 3 -4.26 7.13 4.47
CA GLY A 3 -5.07 6.96 5.66
C GLY A 3 -5.30 5.48 5.94
N HIS A 4 -5.08 5.06 7.18
CA HIS A 4 -5.41 3.72 7.63
C HIS A 4 -6.89 3.64 7.97
N ILE A 5 -7.60 2.71 7.35
CA ILE A 5 -9.04 2.56 7.46
C ILE A 5 -9.35 1.39 8.40
N GLY A 6 -9.83 1.70 9.59
CA GLY A 6 -10.34 0.69 10.52
C GLY A 6 -9.28 -0.28 11.03
N GLY A 7 -8.19 0.22 11.61
CA GLY A 7 -7.24 -0.61 12.36
C GLY A 7 -7.92 -1.23 13.58
N GLU A 8 -7.60 -2.48 13.88
CA GLU A 8 -8.18 -3.23 15.03
C GLU A 8 -7.99 -2.51 16.36
N ASP A 9 -6.93 -1.71 16.47
CA ASP A 9 -6.54 -1.01 17.70
C ASP A 9 -7.15 0.39 17.87
N GLN A 10 -7.90 0.90 16.90
CA GLN A 10 -8.35 2.30 16.93
C GLN A 10 -9.83 2.50 17.27
N GLY A 11 -10.59 1.45 17.52
CA GLY A 11 -11.96 1.51 18.03
C GLY A 11 -12.98 2.27 17.18
N ALA A 12 -12.56 2.92 16.11
CA ALA A 12 -13.45 3.67 15.23
C ALA A 12 -13.93 2.82 14.04
N ASP A 13 -15.23 2.79 13.85
CA ASP A 13 -15.84 2.18 12.67
C ASP A 13 -15.40 2.94 11.40
N TRP A 14 -15.07 2.19 10.34
CA TRP A 14 -14.68 2.74 9.05
C TRP A 14 -15.77 3.65 8.45
N ASP A 15 -17.06 3.40 8.68
CA ASP A 15 -18.16 4.24 8.19
C ASP A 15 -18.10 5.63 8.83
N TYR A 16 -17.86 5.71 10.14
CA TYR A 16 -17.65 6.97 10.82
C TYR A 16 -16.44 7.73 10.28
N VAL A 17 -15.32 7.05 10.13
CA VAL A 17 -14.07 7.64 9.62
C VAL A 17 -14.26 8.17 8.19
N PHE A 18 -14.94 7.43 7.31
CA PHE A 18 -15.20 7.85 5.95
C PHE A 18 -16.09 9.10 5.87
N ARG A 19 -17.15 9.16 6.67
CA ARG A 19 -18.03 10.34 6.75
C ARG A 19 -17.27 11.55 7.25
N LEU A 20 -16.43 11.37 8.27
CA LEU A 20 -15.60 12.45 8.80
C LEU A 20 -14.60 12.97 7.74
N TRP A 21 -13.96 12.10 7.01
CA TRP A 21 -13.04 12.50 5.94
C TRP A 21 -13.78 13.25 4.80
N LEU A 22 -14.92 12.76 4.38
CA LEU A 22 -15.74 13.44 3.37
C LEU A 22 -16.20 14.83 3.86
N ALA A 23 -16.61 14.97 5.11
CA ALA A 23 -16.98 16.24 5.71
C ALA A 23 -15.83 17.26 5.73
N HIS A 24 -14.57 16.77 5.74
CA HIS A 24 -13.36 17.60 5.63
C HIS A 24 -12.84 17.73 4.18
N GLY A 25 -13.62 17.33 3.18
CA GLY A 25 -13.27 17.47 1.77
C GLY A 25 -12.29 16.41 1.23
N VAL A 26 -12.03 15.33 1.98
CA VAL A 26 -11.20 14.22 1.51
C VAL A 26 -12.04 13.28 0.66
N THR A 27 -11.89 13.36 -0.65
CA THR A 27 -12.68 12.59 -1.63
C THR A 27 -11.98 11.35 -2.17
N THR A 28 -10.69 11.19 -1.89
CA THR A 28 -9.91 10.02 -2.31
C THR A 28 -8.86 9.66 -1.26
N VAL A 29 -8.79 8.38 -0.91
CA VAL A 29 -7.83 7.85 0.06
C VAL A 29 -7.10 6.65 -0.51
N ARG A 30 -5.86 6.48 -0.08
CA ARG A 30 -5.10 5.23 -0.25
C ARG A 30 -5.14 4.49 1.07
N GLU A 31 -5.60 3.23 1.05
CA GLU A 31 -5.50 2.33 2.20
C GLU A 31 -4.13 1.62 2.17
N PRO A 32 -3.16 2.06 2.95
CA PRO A 32 -1.80 1.58 2.82
C PRO A 32 -1.51 0.37 3.73
N SER A 33 -2.21 -0.73 3.53
CA SER A 33 -1.91 -2.01 4.19
C SER A 33 -2.48 -2.29 5.58
N GLY A 34 -3.62 -1.72 5.95
CA GLY A 34 -4.19 -2.00 7.27
C GLY A 34 -4.51 -3.49 7.49
N ARG A 35 -5.58 -3.98 6.88
CA ARG A 35 -6.10 -5.36 7.06
C ARG A 35 -5.83 -6.29 5.87
N GLY A 36 -4.91 -5.94 5.00
CA GLY A 36 -4.57 -6.73 3.81
C GLY A 36 -5.43 -6.44 2.59
N ILE A 37 -5.02 -7.05 1.46
CA ILE A 37 -5.57 -6.70 0.14
C ILE A 37 -7.06 -7.01 0.01
N ALA A 38 -7.54 -8.11 0.56
CA ALA A 38 -8.95 -8.50 0.47
C ALA A 38 -9.87 -7.45 1.10
N TYR A 39 -9.50 -6.92 2.26
CA TYR A 39 -10.24 -5.87 2.94
C TYR A 39 -10.24 -4.56 2.14
N ALA A 40 -9.07 -4.14 1.67
CA ALA A 40 -8.93 -2.90 0.90
C ALA A 40 -9.70 -2.96 -0.43
N THR A 41 -9.70 -4.10 -1.11
CA THR A 41 -10.45 -4.30 -2.36
C THR A 41 -11.95 -4.41 -2.15
N ASP A 42 -12.41 -4.95 -1.02
CA ASP A 42 -13.83 -4.94 -0.65
C ASP A 42 -14.31 -3.49 -0.46
N LEU A 43 -13.63 -2.71 0.36
CA LEU A 43 -13.96 -1.29 0.55
C LEU A 43 -13.92 -0.49 -0.76
N LYS A 44 -12.91 -0.74 -1.61
CA LYS A 44 -12.82 -0.13 -2.95
C LYS A 44 -14.06 -0.46 -3.77
N LYS A 45 -14.44 -1.72 -3.88
CA LYS A 45 -15.61 -2.16 -4.65
C LYS A 45 -16.89 -1.51 -4.14
N ARG A 46 -17.12 -1.54 -2.84
CA ARG A 46 -18.31 -0.95 -2.22
C ARG A 46 -18.36 0.56 -2.39
N SER A 47 -17.22 1.25 -2.30
CA SER A 47 -17.11 2.68 -2.56
C SER A 47 -17.43 3.03 -4.02
N VAL A 48 -16.90 2.25 -4.97
CA VAL A 48 -17.14 2.47 -6.42
C VAL A 48 -18.62 2.23 -6.78
N ASN A 49 -19.23 1.22 -6.18
CA ASN A 49 -20.63 0.87 -6.43
C ASN A 49 -21.63 1.75 -5.64
N ASN A 50 -21.18 2.72 -4.86
CA ASN A 50 -22.01 3.54 -3.97
C ASN A 50 -22.80 2.71 -2.94
N GLU A 51 -22.28 1.57 -2.53
CA GLU A 51 -22.87 0.72 -1.48
C GLU A 51 -22.56 1.26 -0.07
N ILE A 52 -21.58 2.16 0.03
CA ILE A 52 -21.16 2.85 1.26
C ILE A 52 -20.90 4.33 0.99
N ILE A 53 -21.10 5.17 2.01
CA ILE A 53 -20.74 6.57 1.96
C ILE A 53 -19.24 6.68 2.31
N ALA A 54 -18.41 6.78 1.29
CA ALA A 54 -16.96 6.75 1.46
C ALA A 54 -16.23 7.61 0.42
N PRO A 55 -15.04 8.11 0.72
CA PRO A 55 -14.10 8.54 -0.31
C PRO A 55 -13.81 7.40 -1.29
N ARG A 56 -13.34 7.74 -2.49
CA ARG A 56 -12.78 6.73 -3.40
C ARG A 56 -11.59 6.05 -2.73
N VAL A 57 -11.65 4.73 -2.60
CA VAL A 57 -10.58 3.94 -1.97
C VAL A 57 -9.66 3.38 -3.04
N LEU A 58 -8.36 3.63 -2.89
CA LEU A 58 -7.31 2.96 -3.64
C LEU A 58 -6.71 1.88 -2.75
N ALA A 59 -6.80 0.63 -3.23
CA ALA A 59 -6.41 -0.55 -2.46
C ALA A 59 -4.90 -0.79 -2.55
N TYR A 60 -4.19 -0.60 -1.45
CA TYR A 60 -2.78 -0.94 -1.33
C TYR A 60 -2.61 -2.14 -0.40
N THR A 61 -1.51 -2.85 -0.55
CA THR A 61 -1.11 -3.94 0.36
C THR A 61 0.32 -3.72 0.83
N GLY A 62 0.62 -4.09 2.06
CA GLY A 62 1.98 -4.05 2.61
C GLY A 62 2.86 -5.11 1.97
N PHE A 63 4.08 -4.72 1.56
CA PHE A 63 5.02 -5.65 0.96
C PHE A 63 5.30 -6.83 1.91
N GLY A 64 5.11 -8.04 1.41
CA GLY A 64 5.21 -9.28 2.19
C GLY A 64 3.93 -9.68 2.95
N GLN A 65 2.93 -8.80 3.05
CA GLN A 65 1.68 -9.13 3.74
C GLN A 65 0.95 -10.30 3.06
N GLY A 66 0.46 -11.24 3.86
CA GLY A 66 -0.20 -12.46 3.38
C GLY A 66 0.75 -13.53 2.84
N SER A 67 2.05 -13.28 2.82
CA SER A 67 3.04 -14.29 2.44
C SER A 67 3.22 -15.33 3.57
N LYS A 68 3.22 -16.62 3.21
CA LYS A 68 3.43 -17.71 4.18
C LYS A 68 4.88 -17.79 4.69
N LYS A 69 5.82 -17.23 3.93
CA LYS A 69 7.25 -17.21 4.24
C LYS A 69 7.81 -15.82 3.96
N PRO A 70 8.91 -15.42 4.61
CA PRO A 70 9.60 -14.19 4.27
C PRO A 70 10.01 -14.17 2.79
N ILE A 71 9.93 -13.01 2.18
CA ILE A 71 10.39 -12.78 0.81
C ILE A 71 11.89 -12.48 0.89
N THR A 72 12.70 -13.39 0.39
CA THR A 72 14.16 -13.36 0.52
C THR A 72 14.91 -13.31 -0.81
N THR A 73 14.19 -13.42 -1.94
CA THR A 73 14.80 -13.32 -3.27
C THR A 73 14.05 -12.34 -4.17
N PRO A 74 14.73 -11.77 -5.19
CA PRO A 74 14.10 -10.93 -6.20
C PRO A 74 12.92 -11.60 -6.93
N GLU A 75 13.02 -12.89 -7.22
CA GLU A 75 12.00 -13.69 -7.91
C GLU A 75 10.72 -13.77 -7.06
N GLN A 76 10.88 -14.11 -5.78
CA GLN A 76 9.76 -14.14 -4.83
C GLN A 76 9.08 -12.77 -4.69
N ALA A 77 9.88 -11.69 -4.74
CA ALA A 77 9.34 -10.34 -4.71
C ALA A 77 8.47 -10.04 -5.94
N ARG A 78 8.91 -10.41 -7.13
CA ARG A 78 8.14 -10.25 -8.38
C ARG A 78 6.86 -11.08 -8.35
N GLU A 79 6.95 -12.35 -7.97
CA GLU A 79 5.78 -13.25 -7.86
C GLU A 79 4.75 -12.70 -6.88
N TRP A 80 5.20 -12.19 -5.73
CA TRP A 80 4.32 -11.62 -4.73
C TRP A 80 3.61 -10.36 -5.26
N VAL A 81 4.32 -9.48 -5.97
CA VAL A 81 3.72 -8.28 -6.60
C VAL A 81 2.69 -8.68 -7.66
N GLN A 82 3.01 -9.64 -8.53
CA GLN A 82 2.09 -10.16 -9.56
C GLN A 82 0.82 -10.74 -8.95
N GLN A 83 0.95 -11.49 -7.85
CA GLN A 83 -0.20 -12.06 -7.17
C GLN A 83 -1.11 -10.98 -6.59
N ASN A 84 -0.54 -9.94 -5.98
CA ASN A 84 -1.34 -8.84 -5.42
C ASN A 84 -1.97 -7.96 -6.50
N ALA A 85 -1.32 -7.79 -7.64
CA ALA A 85 -1.93 -7.17 -8.82
C ALA A 85 -3.17 -7.94 -9.29
N LYS A 86 -3.08 -9.26 -9.40
CA LYS A 86 -4.23 -10.14 -9.73
C LYS A 86 -5.35 -10.05 -8.69
N ASN A 87 -5.00 -9.83 -7.43
CA ASN A 87 -5.96 -9.64 -6.34
C ASN A 87 -6.58 -8.23 -6.32
N GLY A 88 -6.28 -7.38 -7.29
CA GLY A 88 -6.90 -6.06 -7.46
C GLY A 88 -6.22 -4.90 -6.73
N ALA A 89 -4.96 -5.06 -6.32
CA ALA A 89 -4.19 -3.96 -5.75
C ALA A 89 -4.00 -2.82 -6.75
N ASP A 90 -4.15 -1.58 -6.30
CA ASP A 90 -3.78 -0.37 -7.03
C ASP A 90 -2.32 0.02 -6.77
N GLY A 91 -1.75 -0.51 -5.70
CA GLY A 91 -0.37 -0.24 -5.33
C GLY A 91 0.15 -1.08 -4.17
N ILE A 92 1.44 -0.94 -3.94
CA ILE A 92 2.18 -1.64 -2.89
C ILE A 92 2.76 -0.62 -1.90
N LYS A 93 2.58 -0.89 -0.62
CA LYS A 93 3.20 -0.13 0.48
C LYS A 93 4.44 -0.85 0.98
N PHE A 94 5.56 -0.16 0.96
CA PHE A 94 6.83 -0.66 1.49
C PHE A 94 7.14 -0.02 2.85
N PHE A 95 7.87 -0.76 3.69
CA PHE A 95 8.49 -0.28 4.93
C PHE A 95 10.02 -0.39 4.89
N GLY A 96 10.54 -0.89 3.79
CA GLY A 96 11.92 -1.24 3.54
C GLY A 96 12.06 -2.73 3.26
N ALA A 97 13.08 -3.07 2.51
CA ALA A 97 13.51 -4.44 2.22
C ALA A 97 14.99 -4.39 1.85
N GLU A 98 15.64 -5.55 1.71
CA GLU A 98 16.99 -5.61 1.15
C GLU A 98 17.02 -4.98 -0.26
N PRO A 99 18.08 -4.26 -0.63
CA PRO A 99 18.13 -3.45 -1.86
C PRO A 99 17.69 -4.18 -3.14
N GLU A 100 18.18 -5.41 -3.34
CA GLU A 100 17.85 -6.20 -4.54
C GLU A 100 16.38 -6.63 -4.56
N ILE A 101 15.82 -6.95 -3.41
CA ILE A 101 14.41 -7.31 -3.25
C ILE A 101 13.53 -6.10 -3.51
N MET A 102 13.87 -4.95 -2.91
CA MET A 102 13.15 -3.69 -3.10
C MET A 102 13.14 -3.27 -4.56
N LYS A 103 14.30 -3.32 -5.21
CA LYS A 103 14.46 -2.99 -6.63
C LYS A 103 13.62 -3.89 -7.53
N ALA A 104 13.65 -5.21 -7.28
CA ALA A 104 12.86 -6.18 -8.04
C ALA A 104 11.34 -5.95 -7.89
N ALA A 105 10.89 -5.68 -6.66
CA ALA A 105 9.49 -5.39 -6.39
C ALA A 105 9.04 -4.07 -7.05
N LEU A 106 9.83 -3.01 -6.99
CA LEU A 106 9.52 -1.72 -7.62
C LEU A 106 9.51 -1.82 -9.15
N ASP A 107 10.45 -2.55 -9.74
CA ASP A 107 10.51 -2.80 -11.17
C ASP A 107 9.25 -3.56 -11.65
N GLU A 108 8.86 -4.62 -10.96
CA GLU A 108 7.66 -5.38 -11.29
C GLU A 108 6.38 -4.56 -11.09
N ASN A 109 6.33 -3.79 -10.03
CA ASN A 109 5.23 -2.86 -9.75
C ASN A 109 5.03 -1.88 -10.91
N LYS A 110 6.13 -1.30 -11.41
CA LYS A 110 6.12 -0.40 -12.57
C LYS A 110 5.65 -1.09 -13.84
N LYS A 111 6.12 -2.31 -14.13
CA LYS A 111 5.70 -3.11 -15.30
C LYS A 111 4.19 -3.36 -15.31
N LEU A 112 3.63 -3.60 -14.14
CA LEU A 112 2.20 -3.86 -13.97
C LEU A 112 1.34 -2.59 -13.85
N GLY A 113 1.95 -1.40 -13.95
CA GLY A 113 1.25 -0.13 -13.83
C GLY A 113 0.76 0.19 -12.41
N LEU A 114 1.24 -0.52 -11.41
CA LEU A 114 0.87 -0.28 -10.02
C LEU A 114 1.62 0.94 -9.46
N ARG A 115 1.02 1.59 -8.48
CA ARG A 115 1.66 2.64 -7.70
C ARG A 115 2.44 2.04 -6.52
N SER A 116 3.39 2.80 -6.00
CA SER A 116 4.17 2.40 -4.83
C SER A 116 4.27 3.52 -3.82
N ALA A 117 4.23 3.16 -2.55
CA ALA A 117 4.41 4.07 -1.43
C ALA A 117 5.43 3.46 -0.45
N CYS A 118 6.29 4.25 0.15
CA CYS A 118 7.27 3.75 1.10
C CYS A 118 7.33 4.63 2.35
N HIS A 119 7.16 3.98 3.51
CA HIS A 119 7.61 4.51 4.78
C HIS A 119 9.07 4.08 4.95
N HIS A 120 10.01 5.02 4.80
CA HIS A 120 11.42 4.72 4.93
C HIS A 120 11.78 4.57 6.42
N ALA A 121 11.55 3.34 6.94
CA ALA A 121 11.86 3.04 8.32
C ALA A 121 13.34 3.31 8.63
N GLN A 122 13.61 3.96 9.75
CA GLN A 122 14.97 4.37 10.16
C GLN A 122 15.99 3.23 10.12
N MET A 123 15.58 2.03 10.48
CA MET A 123 16.44 0.82 10.43
C MET A 123 16.88 0.42 9.02
N SER A 124 16.16 0.85 8.00
CA SER A 124 16.38 0.45 6.61
C SER A 124 17.07 1.52 5.76
N VAL A 125 17.03 2.79 6.17
CA VAL A 125 17.52 3.92 5.35
C VAL A 125 19.03 3.92 5.13
N ALA A 126 19.80 3.30 6.02
CA ALA A 126 21.24 3.15 5.84
C ALA A 126 21.59 2.27 4.62
N ARG A 127 20.75 1.30 4.31
CA ARG A 127 20.93 0.37 3.19
C ARG A 127 20.24 0.84 1.92
N TRP A 128 19.04 1.42 2.08
CA TRP A 128 18.16 1.84 1.00
C TRP A 128 17.35 3.07 1.42
N ASN A 129 17.83 4.24 1.05
CA ASN A 129 17.19 5.51 1.38
C ASN A 129 16.23 5.98 0.27
N VAL A 130 15.60 7.14 0.50
CA VAL A 130 14.62 7.73 -0.42
C VAL A 130 15.19 7.96 -1.83
N LEU A 131 16.46 8.35 -1.95
CA LEU A 131 17.10 8.59 -3.24
C LEU A 131 17.21 7.30 -4.07
N HIS A 132 17.57 6.18 -3.43
CA HIS A 132 17.61 4.88 -4.07
C HIS A 132 16.22 4.45 -4.53
N SER A 133 15.21 4.59 -3.65
CA SER A 133 13.83 4.25 -3.95
C SER A 133 13.26 5.09 -5.10
N ALA A 134 13.51 6.40 -5.10
CA ALA A 134 13.08 7.31 -6.16
C ALA A 134 13.69 6.92 -7.52
N ARG A 135 14.99 6.64 -7.56
CA ARG A 135 15.69 6.17 -8.77
C ARG A 135 15.18 4.82 -9.26
N ALA A 136 14.75 3.95 -8.35
CA ALA A 136 14.14 2.65 -8.67
C ALA A 136 12.66 2.75 -9.08
N GLY A 137 12.05 3.94 -9.07
CA GLY A 137 10.69 4.16 -9.54
C GLY A 137 9.62 4.20 -8.44
N LEU A 138 9.99 4.46 -7.18
CA LEU A 138 9.01 4.70 -6.11
C LEU A 138 8.11 5.88 -6.49
N THR A 139 6.81 5.71 -6.33
CA THR A 139 5.82 6.74 -6.70
C THR A 139 5.68 7.81 -5.64
N THR A 140 5.62 7.42 -4.37
CA THR A 140 5.46 8.35 -3.24
C THR A 140 6.27 7.93 -2.03
N MET A 141 6.81 8.92 -1.34
CA MET A 141 7.34 8.76 0.00
C MET A 141 6.25 9.13 0.99
N GLU A 142 6.05 8.28 1.98
CA GLU A 142 5.10 8.49 3.07
C GLU A 142 5.88 8.93 4.31
N HIS A 143 5.44 10.03 4.92
CA HIS A 143 6.12 10.63 6.05
C HIS A 143 7.53 11.14 5.69
N TRP A 144 8.10 11.92 6.57
CA TRP A 144 9.48 12.38 6.50
C TRP A 144 10.04 12.45 7.92
N TYR A 145 11.31 12.17 8.09
CA TYR A 145 11.99 12.18 9.38
C TYR A 145 13.26 13.00 9.28
#